data_50c4972490182f6c7955d1c81abfbc4b
#
_entry.id   50c4972490182f6c7955d1c81abfbc4b
#
_cell.length_a   1.000
_cell.length_b   1.000
_cell.length_c   1.000
_cell.angle_alpha   90.00
_cell.angle_beta   90.00
_cell.angle_gamma   90.00
#
_symmetry.space_group_name_H-M   'P 1'
#
loop_
_entity.id
_entity.type
_entity.pdbx_description
1 polymer ?
#
loop_
_entity_poly.entity_id
_entity_poly.type
_entity_poly.pdbx_seq_one_letter_code
_entity_poly.pdbx_strand_id
1 'polypeptide(L)'
;IHETIHDEFVEKLVSAVKALKVGHALDQKTQIGPVVSPEQLEQNLTYIKIGQAEHAELLCGGTTLELPTKGHFMAPAVFSSTKNNMRINQEEMFAPITSVIKVSTYEEALSCANDSEFGLTAAIMTKSLARANHFKSHMRAGCVMVNLPTAGTDYHVPFGGRGASSYGPREQGHLAQEFYTTVKTAYIGCGSPE
;
A
#
# COMPACT_ATOMS: atom_id res chain seq x y z
N ILE A 1 10.76 -2.19 -9.77
CA ILE A 1 12.11 -1.55 -9.74
C ILE A 1 12.77 -1.74 -11.07
N HIS A 2 13.36 -0.66 -11.63
CA HIS A 2 14.09 -0.73 -12.91
C HIS A 2 15.29 -1.67 -12.81
N GLU A 3 15.50 -2.50 -13.82
CA GLU A 3 16.52 -3.57 -13.83
C GLU A 3 17.95 -3.10 -13.52
N THR A 4 18.30 -1.88 -13.95
CA THR A 4 19.65 -1.34 -13.74
C THR A 4 20.03 -1.08 -12.29
N ILE A 5 19.05 -0.96 -11.40
CA ILE A 5 19.25 -0.72 -9.96
C ILE A 5 18.61 -1.81 -9.09
N HIS A 6 18.00 -2.81 -9.71
CA HIS A 6 17.20 -3.82 -9.02
C HIS A 6 18.00 -4.55 -7.94
N ASP A 7 19.14 -5.07 -8.28
CA ASP A 7 19.90 -5.96 -7.39
C ASP A 7 20.48 -5.17 -6.19
N GLU A 8 21.01 -3.97 -6.44
CA GLU A 8 21.46 -3.05 -5.38
C GLU A 8 20.29 -2.62 -4.47
N PHE A 9 19.13 -2.34 -5.07
CA PHE A 9 17.94 -1.97 -4.32
C PHE A 9 17.47 -3.12 -3.42
N VAL A 10 17.40 -4.34 -3.95
CA VAL A 10 16.95 -5.53 -3.20
C VAL A 10 17.90 -5.83 -2.04
N GLU A 11 19.21 -5.75 -2.25
CA GLU A 11 20.20 -5.93 -1.17
C GLU A 11 20.00 -4.93 -0.04
N LYS A 12 19.85 -3.65 -0.36
CA LYS A 12 19.61 -2.59 0.62
C LYS A 12 18.26 -2.76 1.32
N LEU A 13 17.21 -3.12 0.58
CA LEU A 13 15.88 -3.38 1.14
C LEU A 13 15.91 -4.52 2.14
N VAL A 14 16.50 -5.65 1.78
CA VAL A 14 16.61 -6.83 2.66
C VAL A 14 17.42 -6.49 3.92
N SER A 15 18.52 -5.76 3.77
CA SER A 15 19.31 -5.30 4.91
C SER A 15 18.50 -4.40 5.85
N ALA A 16 17.77 -3.43 5.30
CA ALA A 16 16.92 -2.53 6.06
C ALA A 16 15.77 -3.27 6.78
N VAL A 17 15.11 -4.20 6.09
CA VAL A 17 14.01 -5.00 6.64
C VAL A 17 14.48 -5.91 7.77
N LYS A 18 15.64 -6.55 7.63
CA LYS A 18 16.24 -7.38 8.70
C LYS A 18 16.62 -6.57 9.95
N ALA A 19 16.89 -5.28 9.80
CA ALA A 19 17.23 -4.38 10.91
C ALA A 19 15.99 -3.86 11.67
N LEU A 20 14.78 -4.03 11.14
CA LEU A 20 13.55 -3.56 11.77
C LEU A 20 13.30 -4.29 13.10
N LYS A 21 12.96 -3.52 14.12
CA LYS A 21 12.60 -4.05 15.44
C LYS A 21 11.11 -4.34 15.51
N VAL A 22 10.80 -5.63 15.61
CA VAL A 22 9.44 -6.11 15.88
C VAL A 22 9.25 -6.20 17.39
N GLY A 23 8.13 -5.70 17.91
CA GLY A 23 7.90 -5.69 19.35
C GLY A 23 6.55 -5.13 19.78
N HIS A 24 6.42 -4.88 21.07
CA HIS A 24 5.21 -4.30 21.66
C HIS A 24 4.99 -2.88 21.14
N ALA A 25 3.76 -2.55 20.73
CA ALA A 25 3.42 -1.28 20.07
C ALA A 25 3.69 -0.02 20.95
N LEU A 26 3.72 -0.15 22.27
CA LEU A 26 4.02 0.94 23.19
C LEU A 26 5.52 1.08 23.52
N ASP A 27 6.38 0.19 23.05
CA ASP A 27 7.83 0.37 23.18
C ASP A 27 8.31 1.34 22.09
N GLN A 28 8.92 2.45 22.51
CA GLN A 28 9.42 3.49 21.61
C GLN A 28 10.48 2.98 20.61
N LYS A 29 11.11 1.85 20.87
CA LYS A 29 12.09 1.22 19.97
C LYS A 29 11.44 0.31 18.91
N THR A 30 10.17 -0.05 19.09
CA THR A 30 9.44 -0.88 18.15
C THR A 30 9.13 -0.11 16.89
N GLN A 31 9.42 -0.72 15.74
CA GLN A 31 9.12 -0.19 14.41
C GLN A 31 7.98 -0.95 13.74
N ILE A 32 7.79 -2.22 14.11
CA ILE A 32 6.68 -3.04 13.65
C ILE A 32 6.01 -3.70 14.86
N GLY A 33 4.72 -3.43 15.03
CA GLY A 33 3.89 -4.01 16.08
C GLY A 33 3.40 -5.42 15.74
N PRO A 34 2.53 -5.99 16.62
CA PRO A 34 1.91 -7.28 16.36
C PRO A 34 0.89 -7.21 15.21
N VAL A 35 0.65 -8.33 14.58
CA VAL A 35 -0.51 -8.54 13.70
C VAL A 35 -1.78 -8.53 14.54
N VAL A 36 -2.89 -8.08 13.98
CA VAL A 36 -4.14 -7.76 14.70
C VAL A 36 -4.78 -8.98 15.39
N SER A 37 -4.64 -10.17 14.81
CA SER A 37 -5.24 -11.40 15.34
C SER A 37 -4.46 -12.65 14.93
N PRO A 38 -4.72 -13.81 15.58
CA PRO A 38 -4.11 -15.09 15.18
C PRO A 38 -4.54 -15.51 13.76
N GLU A 39 -5.79 -15.26 13.38
CA GLU A 39 -6.32 -15.59 12.05
C GLU A 39 -5.58 -14.78 10.96
N GLN A 40 -5.34 -13.50 11.21
CA GLN A 40 -4.55 -12.67 10.30
C GLN A 40 -3.09 -13.13 10.20
N LEU A 41 -2.50 -13.60 11.32
CA LEU A 41 -1.16 -14.18 11.29
C LEU A 41 -1.13 -15.46 10.43
N GLU A 42 -2.11 -16.34 10.60
CA GLU A 42 -2.24 -17.57 9.80
C GLU A 42 -2.43 -17.24 8.31
N GLN A 43 -3.27 -16.26 7.99
CA GLN A 43 -3.44 -15.76 6.63
C GLN A 43 -2.12 -15.25 6.05
N ASN A 44 -1.37 -14.45 6.80
CA ASN A 44 -0.08 -13.91 6.36
C ASN A 44 0.93 -15.03 6.06
N LEU A 45 1.00 -16.05 6.93
CA LEU A 45 1.85 -17.23 6.72
C LEU A 45 1.39 -18.06 5.50
N THR A 46 0.09 -18.06 5.21
CA THR A 46 -0.45 -18.68 4.01
C THR A 46 0.00 -17.95 2.75
N TYR A 47 0.03 -16.62 2.74
CA TYR A 47 0.57 -15.85 1.62
C TYR A 47 2.08 -16.06 1.40
N ILE A 48 2.85 -16.30 2.46
CA ILE A 48 4.25 -16.72 2.30
C ILE A 48 4.34 -18.02 1.51
N LYS A 49 3.52 -19.02 1.85
CA LYS A 49 3.49 -20.31 1.13
C LYS A 49 3.00 -20.16 -0.32
N ILE A 50 1.99 -19.30 -0.55
CA ILE A 50 1.49 -19.00 -1.89
C ILE A 50 2.60 -18.39 -2.75
N GLY A 51 3.30 -17.35 -2.26
CA GLY A 51 4.39 -16.73 -3.01
C GLY A 51 5.50 -17.74 -3.37
N GLN A 52 5.89 -18.59 -2.43
CA GLN A 52 6.88 -19.66 -2.69
C GLN A 52 6.36 -20.70 -3.70
N ALA A 53 5.08 -21.08 -3.62
CA ALA A 53 4.48 -22.02 -4.58
C ALA A 53 4.37 -21.44 -5.98
N GLU A 54 4.24 -20.12 -6.11
CA GLU A 54 4.27 -19.38 -7.38
C GLU A 54 5.70 -19.08 -7.86
N HIS A 55 6.73 -19.65 -7.20
CA HIS A 55 8.15 -19.48 -7.50
C HIS A 55 8.72 -18.07 -7.24
N ALA A 56 8.07 -17.27 -6.39
CA ALA A 56 8.67 -16.07 -5.84
C ALA A 56 9.78 -16.45 -4.84
N GLU A 57 10.88 -15.74 -4.88
CA GLU A 57 12.03 -15.97 -3.99
C GLU A 57 11.85 -15.21 -2.68
N LEU A 58 11.69 -15.93 -1.56
CA LEU A 58 11.64 -15.33 -0.23
C LEU A 58 13.06 -15.03 0.26
N LEU A 59 13.42 -13.74 0.33
CA LEU A 59 14.77 -13.29 0.69
C LEU A 59 14.98 -13.12 2.20
N CYS A 60 13.92 -12.82 2.94
CA CYS A 60 13.96 -12.75 4.41
C CYS A 60 12.57 -12.78 5.02
N GLY A 61 12.51 -13.04 6.34
CA GLY A 61 11.29 -12.98 7.14
C GLY A 61 10.27 -14.08 6.82
N GLY A 62 9.00 -13.76 7.00
CA GLY A 62 7.90 -14.67 6.70
C GLY A 62 7.67 -15.78 7.74
N THR A 63 8.23 -15.63 8.93
CA THR A 63 8.07 -16.59 10.04
C THR A 63 7.44 -15.92 11.25
N THR A 64 6.78 -16.72 12.10
CA THR A 64 6.32 -16.28 13.41
C THR A 64 7.51 -15.95 14.30
N LEU A 65 7.37 -14.92 15.12
CA LEU A 65 8.34 -14.54 16.15
C LEU A 65 7.73 -14.76 17.52
N GLU A 66 8.48 -15.48 18.37
CA GLU A 66 8.18 -15.61 19.80
C GLU A 66 8.91 -14.52 20.56
N LEU A 67 8.16 -13.58 21.14
CA LEU A 67 8.69 -12.47 21.92
C LEU A 67 8.25 -12.59 23.39
N PRO A 68 8.97 -11.98 24.34
CA PRO A 68 8.60 -12.00 25.77
C PRO A 68 7.24 -11.34 26.05
N THR A 69 6.75 -10.50 25.15
CA THR A 69 5.45 -9.84 25.24
C THR A 69 4.37 -10.64 24.50
N LYS A 70 3.13 -10.59 25.01
CA LYS A 70 1.99 -11.22 24.34
C LYS A 70 1.65 -10.50 23.03
N GLY A 71 1.38 -11.26 21.98
CA GLY A 71 0.98 -10.74 20.68
C GLY A 71 1.25 -11.74 19.56
N HIS A 72 0.76 -11.42 18.36
CA HIS A 72 0.93 -12.22 17.15
C HIS A 72 1.99 -11.55 16.28
N PHE A 73 3.24 -11.96 16.43
CA PHE A 73 4.36 -11.30 15.77
C PHE A 73 4.85 -12.11 14.58
N MET A 74 5.16 -11.40 13.51
CA MET A 74 5.70 -11.96 12.27
C MET A 74 6.96 -11.19 11.86
N ALA A 75 7.99 -11.90 11.44
CA ALA A 75 9.17 -11.30 10.84
C ALA A 75 8.78 -10.71 9.47
N PRO A 76 9.04 -9.40 9.21
CA PRO A 76 8.74 -8.77 7.93
C PRO A 76 9.42 -9.48 6.78
N ALA A 77 8.68 -9.69 5.68
CA ALA A 77 9.12 -10.52 4.57
C ALA A 77 9.35 -9.71 3.30
N VAL A 78 10.37 -10.10 2.54
CA VAL A 78 10.68 -9.56 1.22
C VAL A 78 10.71 -10.70 0.21
N PHE A 79 9.90 -10.57 -0.83
CA PHE A 79 9.97 -11.42 -2.02
C PHE A 79 10.67 -10.72 -3.17
N SER A 80 11.48 -11.45 -3.90
CA SER A 80 12.06 -11.07 -5.20
C SER A 80 11.64 -12.08 -6.26
N SER A 81 12.08 -11.85 -7.49
CA SER A 81 11.76 -12.71 -8.65
C SER A 81 10.24 -12.84 -8.86
N THR A 82 9.47 -11.82 -8.50
CA THR A 82 8.01 -11.83 -8.60
C THR A 82 7.54 -11.30 -9.95
N LYS A 83 6.35 -11.75 -10.36
CA LYS A 83 5.64 -11.28 -11.56
C LYS A 83 4.31 -10.66 -11.15
N ASN A 84 3.83 -9.69 -11.95
CA ASN A 84 2.61 -8.94 -11.60
C ASN A 84 1.38 -9.82 -11.43
N ASN A 85 1.27 -10.92 -12.18
CA ASN A 85 0.14 -11.85 -12.13
C ASN A 85 0.16 -12.83 -10.96
N MET A 86 1.15 -12.79 -10.09
CA MET A 86 1.19 -13.60 -8.87
C MET A 86 0.17 -13.09 -7.86
N ARG A 87 -0.47 -13.99 -7.12
CA ARG A 87 -1.47 -13.65 -6.10
C ARG A 87 -0.97 -12.67 -5.06
N ILE A 88 0.29 -12.82 -4.63
CA ILE A 88 0.93 -11.89 -3.68
C ILE A 88 1.07 -10.46 -4.21
N ASN A 89 0.89 -10.22 -5.52
CA ASN A 89 0.94 -8.91 -6.16
C ASN A 89 -0.46 -8.42 -6.61
N GLN A 90 -1.46 -9.29 -6.61
CA GLN A 90 -2.82 -8.98 -7.04
C GLN A 90 -3.84 -8.94 -5.90
N GLU A 91 -3.58 -9.63 -4.79
CA GLU A 91 -4.48 -9.71 -3.65
C GLU A 91 -4.01 -8.81 -2.49
N GLU A 92 -4.94 -8.28 -1.70
CA GLU A 92 -4.62 -7.48 -0.52
C GLU A 92 -4.28 -8.39 0.66
N MET A 93 -3.00 -8.51 0.98
CA MET A 93 -2.52 -9.41 2.04
C MET A 93 -2.73 -8.86 3.45
N PHE A 94 -2.71 -7.57 3.63
CA PHE A 94 -2.76 -6.87 4.93
C PHE A 94 -1.66 -7.34 5.91
N ALA A 95 -0.45 -7.48 5.40
CA ALA A 95 0.67 -8.16 6.07
C ALA A 95 1.96 -7.33 5.98
N PRO A 96 2.94 -7.55 6.87
CA PRO A 96 4.27 -6.98 6.75
C PRO A 96 5.08 -7.73 5.68
N ILE A 97 4.56 -7.79 4.48
CA ILE A 97 5.13 -8.49 3.32
C ILE A 97 5.27 -7.48 2.18
N THR A 98 6.39 -7.47 1.52
CA THR A 98 6.60 -6.72 0.29
C THR A 98 7.19 -7.59 -0.80
N SER A 99 6.86 -7.29 -2.04
CA SER A 99 7.39 -7.96 -3.22
C SER A 99 8.07 -6.96 -4.15
N VAL A 100 9.06 -7.41 -4.87
CA VAL A 100 9.82 -6.59 -5.83
C VAL A 100 9.67 -7.19 -7.21
N ILE A 101 9.11 -6.40 -8.14
CA ILE A 101 8.99 -6.74 -9.56
C ILE A 101 10.08 -6.00 -10.32
N LYS A 102 10.89 -6.73 -11.10
CA LYS A 102 11.90 -6.18 -12.00
C LYS A 102 11.24 -5.73 -13.30
N VAL A 103 11.55 -4.53 -13.76
CA VAL A 103 11.04 -3.95 -15.02
C VAL A 103 12.19 -3.33 -15.80
N SER A 104 12.06 -3.29 -17.13
CA SER A 104 13.07 -2.77 -18.04
C SER A 104 12.82 -1.31 -18.46
N THR A 105 11.58 -0.86 -18.39
CA THR A 105 11.18 0.50 -18.81
C THR A 105 10.25 1.16 -17.81
N TYR A 106 10.14 2.48 -17.91
CA TYR A 106 9.14 3.25 -17.16
C TYR A 106 7.71 2.89 -17.55
N GLU A 107 7.48 2.66 -18.83
CA GLU A 107 6.17 2.30 -19.38
C GLU A 107 5.70 0.94 -18.85
N GLU A 108 6.61 -0.02 -18.78
CA GLU A 108 6.34 -1.32 -18.15
C GLU A 108 6.03 -1.17 -16.65
N ALA A 109 6.80 -0.35 -15.93
CA ALA A 109 6.55 -0.09 -14.52
C ALA A 109 5.17 0.52 -14.27
N LEU A 110 4.77 1.51 -15.09
CA LEU A 110 3.47 2.15 -14.99
C LEU A 110 2.33 1.19 -15.36
N SER A 111 2.52 0.38 -16.40
CA SER A 111 1.55 -0.64 -16.80
C SER A 111 1.34 -1.65 -15.68
N CYS A 112 2.42 -2.18 -15.11
CA CYS A 112 2.42 -3.11 -14.00
C CYS A 112 1.70 -2.53 -12.76
N ALA A 113 2.01 -1.29 -12.40
CA ALA A 113 1.39 -0.61 -11.27
C ALA A 113 -0.12 -0.33 -11.46
N ASN A 114 -0.57 -0.19 -12.71
CA ASN A 114 -1.97 0.03 -13.06
C ASN A 114 -2.76 -1.27 -13.31
N ASP A 115 -2.09 -2.40 -13.41
CA ASP A 115 -2.68 -3.72 -13.64
C ASP A 115 -3.01 -4.39 -12.29
N SER A 116 -3.97 -3.82 -11.61
CA SER A 116 -4.53 -4.25 -10.31
C SER A 116 -5.94 -3.70 -10.18
N GLU A 117 -6.81 -4.41 -9.48
CA GLU A 117 -8.14 -3.89 -9.12
C GLU A 117 -8.09 -2.80 -8.04
N PHE A 118 -6.98 -2.67 -7.32
CA PHE A 118 -6.76 -1.69 -6.27
C PHE A 118 -6.14 -0.39 -6.80
N GLY A 119 -6.26 0.68 -6.04
CA GLY A 119 -5.70 1.97 -6.41
C GLY A 119 -5.79 2.99 -5.29
N LEU A 120 -5.31 2.66 -4.07
CA LEU A 120 -5.34 3.62 -2.96
C LEU A 120 -4.21 4.65 -3.10
N THR A 121 -2.97 4.20 -3.05
CA THR A 121 -1.79 5.06 -3.10
C THR A 121 -0.75 4.50 -4.06
N ALA A 122 -0.02 5.40 -4.73
CA ALA A 122 1.13 5.03 -5.55
C ALA A 122 2.21 6.12 -5.51
N ALA A 123 3.46 5.74 -5.67
CA ALA A 123 4.57 6.70 -5.71
C ALA A 123 5.56 6.40 -6.84
N ILE A 124 6.21 7.45 -7.31
CA ILE A 124 7.36 7.37 -8.19
C ILE A 124 8.55 8.10 -7.57
N MET A 125 9.73 7.49 -7.66
CA MET A 125 11.01 8.12 -7.33
C MET A 125 11.72 8.46 -8.64
N THR A 126 11.83 9.76 -8.96
CA THR A 126 12.42 10.21 -10.22
C THR A 126 13.00 11.60 -10.12
N LYS A 127 14.07 11.87 -10.88
CA LYS A 127 14.63 13.21 -11.10
C LYS A 127 14.05 13.88 -12.36
N SER A 128 13.27 13.16 -13.18
CA SER A 128 12.68 13.66 -14.41
C SER A 128 11.34 14.29 -14.14
N LEU A 129 11.21 15.60 -14.32
CA LEU A 129 9.95 16.32 -14.22
C LEU A 129 8.91 15.82 -15.25
N ALA A 130 9.35 15.45 -16.44
CA ALA A 130 8.48 14.86 -17.47
C ALA A 130 7.85 13.56 -17.00
N ARG A 131 8.66 12.62 -16.45
CA ARG A 131 8.15 11.36 -15.87
C ARG A 131 7.25 11.60 -14.67
N ALA A 132 7.60 12.53 -13.79
CA ALA A 132 6.77 12.90 -12.64
C ALA A 132 5.37 13.37 -13.06
N ASN A 133 5.30 14.27 -14.04
CA ASN A 133 4.03 14.79 -14.57
C ASN A 133 3.24 13.70 -15.32
N HIS A 134 3.91 12.87 -16.11
CA HIS A 134 3.27 11.76 -16.80
C HIS A 134 2.68 10.76 -15.82
N PHE A 135 3.47 10.34 -14.80
CA PHE A 135 3.02 9.41 -13.75
C PHE A 135 1.79 9.96 -13.02
N LYS A 136 1.85 11.20 -12.57
CA LYS A 136 0.71 11.86 -11.90
C LYS A 136 -0.58 11.81 -12.71
N SER A 137 -0.50 11.93 -14.02
CA SER A 137 -1.68 11.96 -14.91
C SER A 137 -2.18 10.57 -15.30
N HIS A 138 -1.32 9.55 -15.33
CA HIS A 138 -1.62 8.22 -15.87
C HIS A 138 -1.73 7.13 -14.81
N MET A 139 -1.24 7.38 -13.58
CA MET A 139 -1.40 6.43 -12.48
C MET A 139 -2.87 6.36 -12.03
N ARG A 140 -3.41 5.16 -11.93
CA ARG A 140 -4.80 4.88 -11.54
C ARG A 140 -5.00 4.75 -10.03
N ALA A 141 -4.23 5.50 -9.23
CA ALA A 141 -4.42 5.57 -7.79
C ALA A 141 -5.14 6.87 -7.39
N GLY A 142 -5.77 6.84 -6.22
CA GLY A 142 -6.45 8.01 -5.66
C GLY A 142 -5.48 9.03 -5.11
N CYS A 143 -4.39 8.58 -4.48
CA CYS A 143 -3.32 9.42 -3.96
C CYS A 143 -2.02 9.06 -4.68
N VAL A 144 -1.39 10.06 -5.31
CA VAL A 144 -0.17 9.87 -6.10
C VAL A 144 0.94 10.76 -5.56
N MET A 145 2.06 10.15 -5.22
CA MET A 145 3.23 10.81 -4.64
C MET A 145 4.41 10.81 -5.62
N VAL A 146 5.19 11.87 -5.59
CA VAL A 146 6.45 11.98 -6.33
C VAL A 146 7.57 12.27 -5.35
N ASN A 147 8.55 11.38 -5.26
CA ASN A 147 9.67 11.46 -4.32
C ASN A 147 9.26 11.57 -2.84
N LEU A 148 8.12 11.00 -2.51
CA LEU A 148 7.55 10.92 -1.15
C LEU A 148 7.09 9.48 -0.88
N PRO A 149 7.02 9.06 0.39
CA PRO A 149 6.44 7.78 0.76
C PRO A 149 4.93 7.74 0.48
N THR A 150 4.38 6.55 0.33
CA THR A 150 2.94 6.33 0.09
C THR A 150 2.10 6.39 1.38
N ALA A 151 2.70 6.54 2.54
CA ALA A 151 2.05 6.69 3.83
C ALA A 151 2.14 8.14 4.33
N GLY A 152 1.24 8.53 5.25
CA GLY A 152 1.27 9.84 5.88
C GLY A 152 0.56 10.92 5.05
N THR A 153 -0.70 10.71 4.71
CA THR A 153 -1.54 11.73 4.08
C THR A 153 -2.01 12.77 5.10
N ASP A 154 -2.04 14.02 4.68
CA ASP A 154 -2.52 15.13 5.50
C ASP A 154 -4.05 15.13 5.62
N TYR A 155 -4.58 15.44 6.80
CA TYR A 155 -6.02 15.47 7.06
C TYR A 155 -6.80 16.58 6.31
N HIS A 156 -6.10 17.60 5.84
CA HIS A 156 -6.71 18.75 5.13
C HIS A 156 -6.81 18.56 3.62
N VAL A 157 -6.33 17.45 3.08
CA VAL A 157 -6.45 17.10 1.68
C VAL A 157 -7.43 15.94 1.47
N PRO A 158 -8.13 15.88 0.33
CA PRO A 158 -9.01 14.76 0.03
C PRO A 158 -8.24 13.44 -0.01
N PHE A 159 -8.74 12.43 0.70
CA PHE A 159 -8.16 11.10 0.76
C PHE A 159 -9.16 10.05 0.26
N GLY A 160 -8.68 9.09 -0.49
CA GLY A 160 -9.42 7.93 -0.97
C GLY A 160 -8.79 7.30 -2.19
N GLY A 161 -9.19 6.08 -2.48
CA GLY A 161 -8.69 5.25 -3.57
C GLY A 161 -9.51 5.33 -4.86
N ARG A 162 -9.18 4.41 -5.75
CA ARG A 162 -9.93 4.05 -6.95
C ARG A 162 -10.13 2.54 -7.00
N GLY A 163 -11.00 2.07 -7.86
CA GLY A 163 -11.29 0.64 -7.99
C GLY A 163 -11.78 0.03 -6.67
N ALA A 164 -11.31 -1.15 -6.32
CA ALA A 164 -11.70 -1.86 -5.10
C ALA A 164 -11.16 -1.25 -3.79
N SER A 165 -10.28 -0.24 -3.87
CA SER A 165 -9.70 0.41 -2.68
C SER A 165 -10.59 1.43 -2.00
N SER A 166 -11.70 1.85 -2.58
CA SER A 166 -12.60 2.83 -1.97
C SER A 166 -14.02 2.68 -2.45
N TYR A 167 -14.95 3.00 -1.53
CA TYR A 167 -16.37 3.07 -1.79
C TYR A 167 -16.86 4.49 -1.48
N GLY A 168 -17.58 5.11 -2.46
CA GLY A 168 -18.17 6.42 -2.28
C GLY A 168 -17.22 7.62 -2.48
N PRO A 169 -17.60 8.80 -1.97
CA PRO A 169 -16.85 10.03 -2.14
C PRO A 169 -15.56 10.03 -1.33
N ARG A 170 -14.69 11.02 -1.63
CA ARG A 170 -13.45 11.24 -0.89
C ARG A 170 -13.73 11.62 0.56
N GLU A 171 -12.90 11.11 1.46
CA GLU A 171 -12.83 11.53 2.85
C GLU A 171 -11.87 12.72 3.01
N GLN A 172 -11.89 13.36 4.14
CA GLN A 172 -10.98 14.43 4.56
C GLN A 172 -11.05 15.70 3.70
N GLY A 173 -10.36 16.74 4.15
CA GLY A 173 -10.34 18.04 3.52
C GLY A 173 -11.75 18.60 3.33
N HIS A 174 -11.94 19.44 2.32
CA HIS A 174 -13.24 20.04 2.01
C HIS A 174 -14.29 19.02 1.51
N LEU A 175 -13.87 17.88 0.99
CA LEU A 175 -14.77 16.82 0.53
C LEU A 175 -15.38 16.00 1.69
N ALA A 176 -14.85 16.13 2.89
CA ALA A 176 -15.46 15.50 4.09
C ALA A 176 -16.91 15.95 4.28
N GLN A 177 -17.27 17.16 3.88
CA GLN A 177 -18.64 17.63 3.93
C GLN A 177 -19.58 16.75 3.09
N GLU A 178 -19.20 16.37 1.90
CA GLU A 178 -19.99 15.49 1.02
C GLU A 178 -20.09 14.07 1.59
N PHE A 179 -19.03 13.60 2.25
CA PHE A 179 -19.00 12.28 2.87
C PHE A 179 -19.96 12.19 4.07
N TYR A 180 -19.99 13.22 4.94
CA TYR A 180 -20.74 13.20 6.20
C TYR A 180 -22.13 13.84 6.11
N THR A 181 -22.57 14.37 4.97
CA THR A 181 -23.86 15.04 4.81
C THR A 181 -24.62 14.52 3.60
N THR A 182 -25.92 14.80 3.58
CA THR A 182 -26.79 14.58 2.42
C THR A 182 -27.36 15.88 1.93
N VAL A 183 -27.46 16.05 0.59
CA VAL A 183 -28.09 17.22 -0.01
C VAL A 183 -29.61 17.11 0.14
N LYS A 184 -30.25 18.20 0.64
CA LYS A 184 -31.68 18.39 0.63
C LYS A 184 -32.01 19.68 -0.13
N THR A 185 -32.82 19.58 -1.16
CA THR A 185 -33.36 20.74 -1.86
C THR A 185 -34.76 21.06 -1.32
N ALA A 186 -34.97 22.30 -0.92
CA ALA A 186 -36.28 22.79 -0.46
C ALA A 186 -36.73 23.96 -1.31
N TYR A 187 -37.99 23.92 -1.75
CA TYR A 187 -38.65 25.04 -2.39
C TYR A 187 -39.71 25.60 -1.42
N ILE A 188 -39.63 26.88 -1.14
CA ILE A 188 -40.57 27.57 -0.24
C ILE A 188 -41.30 28.59 -1.07
N GLY A 189 -42.57 28.35 -1.31
CA GLY A 189 -43.48 29.34 -1.93
C GLY A 189 -44.00 30.30 -0.87
N CYS A 190 -44.14 31.59 -1.20
CA CYS A 190 -44.92 32.53 -0.39
C CYS A 190 -46.38 32.12 -0.51
N GLY A 191 -46.95 31.49 0.52
CA GLY A 191 -48.39 31.21 0.59
C GLY A 191 -49.17 32.52 0.43
N SER A 192 -50.34 32.50 -0.21
CA SER A 192 -51.27 33.63 -0.15
C SER A 192 -51.64 33.83 1.34
N PRO A 193 -51.53 35.06 1.90
CA PRO A 193 -52.05 35.30 3.24
C PRO A 193 -53.56 35.02 3.21
N GLU A 194 -54.03 34.14 4.12
CA GLU A 194 -55.44 33.97 4.38
C GLU A 194 -56.00 35.25 5.01
#